data_11a57fc78ef3e112310ca026056b549c
#
_entry.id   11a57fc78ef3e112310ca026056b549c
#
_cell.length_a   1.000
_cell.length_b   1.000
_cell.length_c   1.000
_cell.angle_alpha   90.00
_cell.angle_beta   90.00
_cell.angle_gamma   90.00
#
_symmetry.space_group_name_H-M   'P 1'
#
loop_
_entity.id
_entity.type
_entity.pdbx_description
1 polymer ?
#
loop_
_entity_poly.entity_id
_entity_poly.type
_entity_poly.pdbx_seq_one_letter_code
_entity_poly.pdbx_strand_id
1 'polypeptide(L)'
;QYVCMFRRGHELDGRKLTLDAFRKADHVVAVSAGTGHGIVDEFMKKKGVQRKVRLTVPHFVAIGHILRSTDMIATVPERYADECLEPFNLTAVNHPVALPRIGINLFWHAKFHREPSNQWLRGLIFDEFSDK
;
A
#
# COMPACT_ATOMS: atom_id res chain seq x y z
N GLN A 1 -7.95 2.60 -1.61
CA GLN A 1 -8.06 1.64 -0.50
C GLN A 1 -6.78 0.81 -0.35
N TYR A 2 -6.70 0.00 0.71
CA TYR A 2 -5.62 -0.97 0.91
C TYR A 2 -6.05 -2.35 0.42
N VAL A 3 -5.07 -3.09 -0.10
CA VAL A 3 -5.21 -4.49 -0.50
C VAL A 3 -4.08 -5.32 0.11
N CYS A 4 -4.23 -6.63 0.10
CA CYS A 4 -3.16 -7.55 0.45
C CYS A 4 -2.55 -8.12 -0.83
N MET A 5 -1.23 -8.03 -0.98
CA MET A 5 -0.50 -8.43 -2.17
C MET A 5 0.52 -9.53 -1.85
N PHE A 6 0.64 -10.51 -2.73
CA PHE A 6 1.59 -11.62 -2.63
C PHE A 6 1.87 -12.22 -4.02
N ARG A 7 2.84 -13.11 -4.13
CA ARG A 7 3.19 -13.75 -5.41
C ARG A 7 2.06 -14.64 -5.94
N ARG A 8 1.92 -14.74 -7.24
CA ARG A 8 1.08 -15.78 -7.86
C ARG A 8 1.62 -17.16 -7.49
N GLY A 9 0.71 -18.09 -7.24
CA GLY A 9 1.06 -19.43 -6.74
C GLY A 9 1.41 -19.51 -5.25
N HIS A 10 1.22 -18.42 -4.50
CA HIS A 10 1.24 -18.47 -3.03
C HIS A 10 0.10 -19.37 -2.54
N GLU A 11 0.25 -19.99 -1.35
CA GLU A 11 -0.79 -20.86 -0.79
C GLU A 11 -2.15 -20.13 -0.57
N LEU A 12 -2.12 -18.80 -0.46
CA LEU A 12 -3.30 -17.95 -0.33
C LEU A 12 -3.90 -17.53 -1.68
N ASP A 13 -3.22 -17.82 -2.78
CA ASP A 13 -3.70 -17.46 -4.12
C ASP A 13 -4.96 -18.25 -4.49
N GLY A 14 -5.89 -17.56 -5.16
CA GLY A 14 -7.18 -18.16 -5.56
C GLY A 14 -8.16 -18.39 -4.42
N ARG A 15 -7.90 -17.89 -3.22
CA ARG A 15 -8.76 -18.02 -2.05
C ARG A 15 -9.17 -16.67 -1.50
N LYS A 16 -10.30 -16.63 -0.81
CA LYS A 16 -10.64 -15.46 0.01
C LYS A 16 -9.68 -15.40 1.20
N LEU A 17 -9.00 -14.29 1.36
CA LEU A 17 -8.09 -14.08 2.49
C LEU A 17 -8.90 -13.85 3.77
N THR A 18 -8.83 -14.79 4.69
CA THR A 18 -9.44 -14.67 6.01
C THR A 18 -8.52 -13.92 6.98
N LEU A 19 -9.10 -13.36 8.05
CA LEU A 19 -8.32 -12.70 9.09
C LEU A 19 -7.33 -13.66 9.77
N ASP A 20 -7.72 -14.91 9.97
CA ASP A 20 -6.85 -15.93 10.56
C ASP A 20 -5.64 -16.25 9.68
N ALA A 21 -5.87 -16.46 8.38
CA ALA A 21 -4.79 -16.66 7.40
C ALA A 21 -3.86 -15.45 7.31
N PHE A 22 -4.42 -14.25 7.36
CA PHE A 22 -3.66 -13.00 7.38
C PHE A 22 -2.73 -12.90 8.61
N ARG A 23 -3.23 -13.24 9.79
CA ARG A 23 -2.43 -13.24 11.03
C ARG A 23 -1.30 -14.27 11.02
N LYS A 24 -1.52 -15.42 10.42
CA LYS A 24 -0.53 -16.52 10.36
C LYS A 24 0.55 -16.31 9.31
N ALA A 25 0.29 -15.51 8.31
CA ALA A 25 1.24 -15.24 7.23
C ALA A 25 2.45 -14.42 7.70
N ASP A 26 3.56 -14.55 7.00
CA ASP A 26 4.72 -13.70 7.18
C ASP A 26 4.55 -12.39 6.41
N HIS A 27 4.73 -11.26 7.08
CA HIS A 27 4.51 -9.94 6.51
C HIS A 27 5.79 -9.17 6.24
N VAL A 28 5.84 -8.48 5.11
CA VAL A 28 6.76 -7.37 4.89
C VAL A 28 5.98 -6.06 5.06
N VAL A 29 6.54 -5.14 5.81
CA VAL A 29 5.89 -3.88 6.18
C VAL A 29 6.75 -2.70 5.74
N ALA A 30 6.15 -1.73 5.07
CA ALA A 30 6.79 -0.46 4.79
C ALA A 30 6.53 0.49 5.97
N VAL A 31 7.60 0.96 6.60
CA VAL A 31 7.54 1.97 7.67
C VAL A 31 8.49 3.09 7.32
N SER A 32 7.94 4.24 6.98
CA SER A 32 8.73 5.42 6.65
C SER A 32 8.28 6.57 7.55
N ALA A 33 9.25 7.24 8.18
CA ALA A 33 8.98 8.39 9.02
C ALA A 33 8.27 9.50 8.20
N GLY A 34 7.14 9.99 8.70
CA GLY A 34 6.40 11.09 8.09
C GLY A 34 5.50 10.73 6.91
N THR A 35 5.35 9.47 6.54
CA THR A 35 4.51 9.06 5.40
C THR A 35 3.10 8.59 5.77
N GLY A 36 2.74 8.57 7.05
CA GLY A 36 1.43 8.12 7.53
C GLY A 36 1.23 6.60 7.57
N HIS A 37 2.27 5.80 7.31
CA HIS A 37 2.19 4.34 7.40
C HIS A 37 2.05 3.82 8.83
N GLY A 38 2.42 4.62 9.82
CA GLY A 38 2.10 4.35 11.22
C GLY A 38 0.60 4.26 11.50
N ILE A 39 -0.23 4.89 10.68
CA ILE A 39 -1.69 4.88 10.84
C ILE A 39 -2.25 3.47 10.64
N VAL A 40 -1.76 2.71 9.67
CA VAL A 40 -2.21 1.32 9.44
C VAL A 40 -1.87 0.43 10.62
N ASP A 41 -0.65 0.53 11.14
CA ASP A 41 -0.23 -0.24 12.31
C ASP A 41 -1.03 0.11 13.56
N GLU A 42 -1.23 1.39 13.81
CA GLU A 42 -2.05 1.85 14.93
C GLU A 42 -3.51 1.38 14.82
N PHE A 43 -4.06 1.45 13.61
CA PHE A 43 -5.42 1.00 13.35
C PHE A 43 -5.58 -0.50 13.59
N MET A 44 -4.65 -1.29 13.10
CA MET A 44 -4.64 -2.74 13.32
C MET A 44 -4.48 -3.09 14.81
N LYS A 45 -3.60 -2.40 15.53
CA LYS A 45 -3.43 -2.57 16.98
C LYS A 45 -4.71 -2.26 17.74
N LYS A 46 -5.39 -1.17 17.38
CA LYS A 46 -6.69 -0.81 18.00
C LYS A 46 -7.76 -1.87 17.76
N LYS A 47 -7.72 -2.56 16.63
CA LYS A 47 -8.62 -3.67 16.31
C LYS A 47 -8.15 -5.02 16.85
N GLY A 48 -7.06 -5.07 17.59
CA GLY A 48 -6.52 -6.31 18.12
C GLY A 48 -5.92 -7.24 17.08
N VAL A 49 -5.56 -6.70 15.91
CA VAL A 49 -4.94 -7.46 14.83
C VAL A 49 -3.43 -7.34 14.90
N GLN A 50 -2.75 -8.44 15.17
CA GLN A 50 -1.29 -8.51 15.15
C GLN A 50 -0.83 -9.17 13.87
N ARG A 51 0.23 -8.60 13.26
CA ARG A 51 0.90 -9.15 12.09
C ARG A 51 2.23 -9.79 12.50
N LYS A 52 2.54 -10.90 11.87
CA LYS A 52 3.85 -11.55 12.01
C LYS A 52 4.84 -10.86 11.05
N VAL A 53 5.45 -9.77 11.51
CA VAL A 53 6.37 -8.97 10.70
C VAL A 53 7.72 -9.68 10.61
N ARG A 54 8.10 -10.08 9.40
CA ARG A 54 9.40 -10.71 9.12
C ARG A 54 10.42 -9.73 8.58
N LEU A 55 9.97 -8.71 7.87
CA LEU A 55 10.83 -7.72 7.26
C LEU A 55 10.16 -6.35 7.28
N THR A 56 10.92 -5.34 7.63
CA THR A 56 10.52 -3.95 7.54
C THR A 56 11.40 -3.23 6.53
N VAL A 57 10.77 -2.50 5.61
CA VAL A 57 11.45 -1.70 4.59
C VAL A 57 11.04 -0.24 4.70
N PRO A 58 11.91 0.72 4.33
CA PRO A 58 11.58 2.15 4.45
C PRO A 58 10.62 2.66 3.37
N HIS A 59 10.47 1.94 2.25
CA HIS A 59 9.66 2.39 1.11
C HIS A 59 8.91 1.24 0.45
N PHE A 60 7.72 1.52 -0.10
CA PHE A 60 6.93 0.54 -0.86
C PHE A 60 7.66 -0.01 -2.09
N VAL A 61 8.53 0.77 -2.72
CA VAL A 61 9.22 0.41 -3.97
C VAL A 61 9.92 -0.95 -3.90
N ALA A 62 10.45 -1.32 -2.74
CA ALA A 62 11.12 -2.61 -2.55
C ALA A 62 10.17 -3.80 -2.44
N ILE A 63 8.91 -3.58 -2.09
CA ILE A 63 7.98 -4.66 -1.73
C ILE A 63 7.73 -5.61 -2.90
N GLY A 64 7.48 -5.11 -4.11
CA GLY A 64 7.24 -5.96 -5.27
C GLY A 64 8.40 -6.92 -5.55
N HIS A 65 9.64 -6.45 -5.44
CA HIS A 65 10.83 -7.27 -5.60
C HIS A 65 10.95 -8.36 -4.52
N ILE A 66 10.57 -8.07 -3.30
CA ILE A 66 10.62 -9.01 -2.18
C ILE A 66 9.55 -10.09 -2.33
N LEU A 67 8.32 -9.69 -2.62
CA LEU A 67 7.20 -10.63 -2.70
C LEU A 67 7.32 -11.62 -3.85
N ARG A 68 7.89 -11.23 -4.98
CA ARG A 68 8.01 -12.11 -6.16
C ARG A 68 8.79 -13.40 -5.91
N SER A 69 9.67 -13.41 -4.92
CA SER A 69 10.57 -14.53 -4.63
C SER A 69 10.45 -15.05 -3.18
N THR A 70 9.42 -14.67 -2.46
CA THR A 70 9.17 -15.10 -1.08
C THR A 70 7.71 -15.49 -0.87
N ASP A 71 7.41 -16.10 0.27
CA ASP A 71 6.06 -16.40 0.72
C ASP A 71 5.48 -15.31 1.64
N MET A 72 6.14 -14.15 1.69
CA MET A 72 5.62 -13.01 2.45
C MET A 72 4.43 -12.36 1.75
N ILE A 73 3.60 -11.70 2.55
CA ILE A 73 2.48 -10.89 2.08
C ILE A 73 2.68 -9.44 2.54
N ALA A 74 2.04 -8.50 1.86
CA ALA A 74 2.12 -7.09 2.19
C ALA A 74 0.74 -6.41 2.12
N THR A 75 0.50 -5.48 3.03
CA THR A 75 -0.62 -4.54 2.96
C THR A 75 -0.14 -3.28 2.25
N VAL A 76 -0.71 -2.99 1.10
CA VAL A 76 -0.27 -1.89 0.23
C VAL A 76 -1.47 -1.12 -0.32
N PRO A 77 -1.27 0.16 -0.73
CA PRO A 77 -2.27 0.87 -1.50
C PRO A 77 -2.61 0.14 -2.81
N GLU A 78 -3.89 0.09 -3.14
CA GLU A 78 -4.38 -0.60 -4.35
C GLU A 78 -3.69 -0.09 -5.62
N ARG A 79 -3.54 1.22 -5.80
CA ARG A 79 -2.84 1.79 -6.96
C ARG A 79 -1.39 1.31 -7.10
N TYR A 80 -0.69 1.17 -5.98
CA TYR A 80 0.66 0.60 -6.00
C TYR A 80 0.63 -0.89 -6.37
N ALA A 81 -0.34 -1.63 -5.83
CA ALA A 81 -0.51 -3.04 -6.20
C ALA A 81 -0.73 -3.20 -7.70
N ASP A 82 -1.62 -2.42 -8.31
CA ASP A 82 -1.93 -2.48 -9.74
C ASP A 82 -0.68 -2.34 -10.61
N GLU A 83 0.25 -1.46 -10.24
CA GLU A 83 1.54 -1.28 -10.94
C GLU A 83 2.50 -2.47 -10.75
N CYS A 84 2.32 -3.27 -9.70
CA CYS A 84 3.21 -4.37 -9.35
C CYS A 84 2.76 -5.73 -9.89
N LEU A 85 1.46 -5.91 -10.18
CA LEU A 85 0.90 -7.24 -10.48
C LEU A 85 1.59 -7.92 -11.65
N GLU A 86 1.66 -7.26 -12.81
CA GLU A 86 2.26 -7.84 -14.02
C GLU A 86 3.79 -7.89 -13.96
N PRO A 87 4.52 -6.80 -13.63
CA PRO A 87 5.98 -6.81 -13.66
C PRO A 87 6.61 -7.80 -12.68
N PHE A 88 5.99 -8.06 -11.54
CA PHE A 88 6.53 -8.93 -10.49
C PHE A 88 5.79 -10.26 -10.35
N ASN A 89 4.84 -10.55 -11.23
CA ASN A 89 4.03 -11.76 -11.20
C ASN A 89 3.32 -11.93 -9.83
N LEU A 90 2.66 -10.88 -9.39
CA LEU A 90 1.94 -10.81 -8.12
C LEU A 90 0.42 -10.88 -8.33
N THR A 91 -0.28 -11.09 -7.25
CA THR A 91 -1.73 -10.98 -7.14
C THR A 91 -2.11 -10.11 -5.94
N ALA A 92 -3.25 -9.47 -6.01
CA ALA A 92 -3.80 -8.69 -4.92
C ALA A 92 -5.21 -9.15 -4.60
N VAL A 93 -5.53 -9.20 -3.32
CA VAL A 93 -6.84 -9.60 -2.83
C VAL A 93 -7.40 -8.57 -1.85
N ASN A 94 -8.70 -8.58 -1.66
CA ASN A 94 -9.32 -7.69 -0.69
C ASN A 94 -8.72 -7.90 0.70
N HIS A 95 -8.46 -6.77 1.36
CA HIS A 95 -7.89 -6.80 2.71
C HIS A 95 -8.93 -7.32 3.72
N PRO A 96 -8.56 -8.25 4.63
CA PRO A 96 -9.51 -8.83 5.58
C PRO A 96 -9.87 -7.86 6.73
N VAL A 97 -9.13 -6.77 6.88
CA VAL A 97 -9.41 -5.71 7.86
C VAL A 97 -9.93 -4.49 7.12
N ALA A 98 -11.05 -3.93 7.60
CA ALA A 98 -11.56 -2.66 7.06
C ALA A 98 -10.64 -1.51 7.50
N LEU A 99 -9.70 -1.15 6.65
CA LEU A 99 -8.74 -0.06 6.89
C LEU A 99 -9.30 1.28 6.41
N PRO A 100 -8.86 2.40 7.02
CA PRO A 100 -9.27 3.72 6.56
C PRO A 100 -8.78 3.98 5.14
N ARG A 101 -9.51 4.82 4.40
CA ARG A 101 -9.08 5.25 3.07
C ARG A 101 -7.85 6.14 3.18
N ILE A 102 -6.99 6.03 2.19
CA ILE A 102 -5.81 6.89 2.07
C ILE A 102 -6.24 8.20 1.44
N GLY A 103 -6.08 9.30 2.16
CA GLY A 103 -6.18 10.63 1.59
C GLY A 103 -4.81 11.08 1.08
N ILE A 104 -4.71 11.34 -0.22
CA ILE A 104 -3.51 11.92 -0.83
C ILE A 104 -3.82 13.37 -1.16
N ASN A 105 -2.99 14.28 -0.63
CA ASN A 105 -3.17 15.71 -0.81
C ASN A 105 -1.95 16.30 -1.51
N LEU A 106 -2.20 17.22 -2.42
CA LEU A 106 -1.17 18.03 -3.05
C LEU A 106 -1.02 19.34 -2.28
N PHE A 107 0.18 19.61 -1.81
CA PHE A 107 0.52 20.83 -1.10
C PHE A 107 1.50 21.68 -1.91
N TRP A 108 1.36 22.98 -1.83
CA TRP A 108 2.31 23.94 -2.39
C TRP A 108 2.43 25.16 -1.49
N HIS A 109 3.55 25.86 -1.61
CA HIS A 109 3.76 27.09 -0.84
C HIS A 109 2.84 28.21 -1.35
N ALA A 110 2.20 28.94 -0.45
CA ALA A 110 1.26 30.02 -0.78
C ALA A 110 1.86 31.10 -1.72
N LYS A 111 3.17 31.35 -1.62
CA LYS A 111 3.91 32.26 -2.50
C LYS A 111 3.71 31.93 -3.99
N PHE A 112 3.61 30.64 -4.33
CA PHE A 112 3.51 30.18 -5.71
C PHE A 112 2.07 29.90 -6.17
N HIS A 113 1.08 30.27 -5.35
CA HIS A 113 -0.31 29.96 -5.63
C HIS A 113 -0.79 30.49 -6.99
N ARG A 114 -0.38 31.71 -7.37
CA ARG A 114 -0.76 32.36 -8.63
C ARG A 114 0.32 32.27 -9.71
N GLU A 115 1.39 31.57 -9.46
CA GLU A 115 2.50 31.45 -10.39
C GLU A 115 2.10 30.45 -11.51
N PRO A 116 2.19 30.86 -12.82
CA PRO A 116 1.62 30.09 -13.93
C PRO A 116 2.20 28.68 -14.08
N SER A 117 3.51 28.49 -13.94
CA SER A 117 4.13 27.17 -14.06
C SER A 117 3.74 26.24 -12.91
N ASN A 118 3.59 26.78 -11.71
CA ASN A 118 3.09 26.04 -10.56
C ASN A 118 1.62 25.64 -10.75
N GLN A 119 0.77 26.54 -11.25
CA GLN A 119 -0.63 26.25 -11.58
C GLN A 119 -0.74 25.16 -12.64
N TRP A 120 0.07 25.24 -13.69
CA TRP A 120 0.11 24.23 -14.73
C TRP A 120 0.50 22.84 -14.18
N LEU A 121 1.56 22.79 -13.38
CA LEU A 121 2.02 21.53 -12.76
C LEU A 121 0.98 20.93 -11.82
N ARG A 122 0.33 21.77 -10.98
CA ARG A 122 -0.75 21.32 -10.10
C ARG A 122 -1.92 20.75 -10.89
N GLY A 123 -2.32 21.43 -11.96
CA GLY A 123 -3.38 20.98 -12.86
C GLY A 123 -3.05 19.62 -13.46
N LEU A 124 -1.84 19.43 -13.96
CA LEU A 124 -1.38 18.18 -14.54
C LEU A 124 -1.41 17.03 -13.50
N ILE A 125 -0.88 17.27 -12.31
CA ILE A 125 -0.89 16.27 -11.23
C ILE A 125 -2.32 15.95 -10.80
N PHE A 126 -3.16 16.98 -10.66
CA PHE A 126 -4.55 16.78 -10.25
C PHE A 126 -5.34 15.97 -11.29
N ASP A 127 -5.17 16.28 -12.58
CA ASP A 127 -5.86 15.55 -13.66
C ASP A 127 -5.42 14.09 -13.75
N GLU A 128 -4.16 13.81 -13.46
CA GLU A 128 -3.62 12.44 -13.51
C GLU A 128 -4.02 11.59 -12.28
N PHE A 129 -4.03 12.18 -11.09
CA PHE A 129 -4.15 11.43 -9.83
C PHE A 129 -5.46 11.64 -9.08
N SER A 130 -6.33 12.57 -9.50
CA SER A 130 -7.64 12.71 -8.84
C SER A 130 -8.53 11.51 -9.14
N ASP A 131 -9.31 11.12 -8.17
CA ASP A 131 -10.35 10.11 -8.37
C ASP A 131 -11.40 10.66 -9.35
N LYS A 132 -11.57 9.93 -10.42
CA LYS A 132 -12.58 10.24 -11.45
C LYS A 132 -13.91 9.61 -11.07
#